data_1c7ef71b2ef74761d11df30fd8dc783b
#
_entry.id   1c7ef71b2ef74761d11df30fd8dc783b
#
_cell.length_a   1.000
_cell.length_b   1.000
_cell.length_c   1.000
_cell.angle_alpha   90.00
_cell.angle_beta   90.00
_cell.angle_gamma   90.00
#
_symmetry.space_group_name_H-M   'P 1'
#
loop_
_entity.id
_entity.type
_entity.pdbx_description
1 polymer ?
#
loop_
_entity_poly.entity_id
_entity_poly.type
_entity_poly.pdbx_seq_one_letter_code
_entity_poly.pdbx_strand_id
1 'polypeptide(L)'
;KVKECKVFLLCNPHNPLGLVWDKEDLEKMAKICMENEVMLISDEIHSDLIFHGKKHTRTATISKEIHDYVVTCVSVTKTFNLAGLQASTTIFPNLRMKADFDRYWSSMDIHRNNAFSSVAIEAAYREGREWLDQLLPYLSANFDFVKEYCEKNIPQIKPNIPDATYLVWLDCRDLGMSNEELRKFMIEKAKIGLNEGYTFGRSLTGFMRLNVACPRSVLEKALRQLKDAVDALDK
;
A
#
# COMPACT_ATOMS: atom_id res chain seq x y z
N LYS A 1 -1.50 -6.94 24.30
CA LYS A 1 -2.04 -5.97 23.30
C LYS A 1 -3.34 -6.50 22.65
N VAL A 2 -3.40 -7.75 22.16
CA VAL A 2 -4.63 -8.28 21.52
C VAL A 2 -5.83 -8.22 22.46
N LYS A 3 -5.68 -8.58 23.74
CA LYS A 3 -6.76 -8.56 24.76
C LYS A 3 -7.33 -7.17 25.05
N GLU A 4 -6.66 -6.12 24.61
CA GLU A 4 -7.07 -4.71 24.80
C GLU A 4 -7.73 -4.12 23.52
N CYS A 5 -7.79 -4.92 22.44
CA CYS A 5 -8.32 -4.49 21.15
C CYS A 5 -9.68 -5.14 20.89
N LYS A 6 -10.51 -4.49 20.10
CA LYS A 6 -11.78 -5.01 19.58
C LYS A 6 -11.70 -5.35 18.11
N VAL A 7 -10.79 -4.70 17.40
CA VAL A 7 -10.59 -4.85 15.97
C VAL A 7 -9.11 -4.90 15.67
N PHE A 8 -8.70 -5.82 14.80
CA PHE A 8 -7.38 -5.82 14.17
C PHE A 8 -7.54 -5.52 12.69
N LEU A 9 -6.98 -4.39 12.25
CA LEU A 9 -6.95 -4.00 10.85
C LEU A 9 -5.63 -4.49 10.25
N LEU A 10 -5.70 -5.54 9.45
CA LEU A 10 -4.57 -6.13 8.74
C LEU A 10 -4.45 -5.53 7.34
N CYS A 11 -3.28 -4.98 7.02
CA CYS A 11 -2.94 -4.53 5.68
C CYS A 11 -2.23 -5.67 4.92
N ASN A 12 -2.87 -6.24 3.91
CA ASN A 12 -2.42 -7.42 3.18
C ASN A 12 -2.71 -7.32 1.66
N PRO A 13 -1.72 -6.98 0.82
CA PRO A 13 -0.30 -6.68 1.09
C PRO A 13 -0.08 -5.41 1.93
N HIS A 14 1.06 -5.36 2.63
CA HIS A 14 1.32 -4.30 3.59
C HIS A 14 1.84 -3.02 2.93
N ASN A 15 1.16 -1.91 3.14
CA ASN A 15 1.61 -0.56 2.81
C ASN A 15 2.04 0.15 4.12
N PRO A 16 3.26 0.69 4.23
CA PRO A 16 4.14 1.14 3.15
C PRO A 16 5.24 0.18 2.68
N LEU A 17 5.45 -0.95 3.36
CA LEU A 17 6.63 -1.80 3.14
C LEU A 17 6.56 -2.66 1.88
N GLY A 18 5.39 -2.79 1.23
CA GLY A 18 5.19 -3.66 0.08
C GLY A 18 5.38 -5.15 0.40
N LEU A 19 5.16 -5.54 1.66
CA LEU A 19 5.30 -6.92 2.11
C LEU A 19 4.08 -7.75 1.67
N VAL A 20 4.33 -8.91 1.11
CA VAL A 20 3.33 -9.98 0.90
C VAL A 20 3.45 -10.95 2.07
N TRP A 21 2.41 -11.05 2.90
CA TRP A 21 2.40 -11.94 4.05
C TRP A 21 2.36 -13.41 3.65
N ASP A 22 3.14 -14.24 4.32
CA ASP A 22 3.07 -15.68 4.15
C ASP A 22 1.75 -16.24 4.72
N LYS A 23 1.25 -17.33 4.12
CA LYS A 23 -0.01 -17.95 4.53
C LYS A 23 -0.02 -18.34 6.00
N GLU A 24 1.10 -18.89 6.48
CA GLU A 24 1.29 -19.34 7.86
C GLU A 24 1.17 -18.19 8.86
N ASP A 25 1.68 -17.01 8.53
CA ASP A 25 1.60 -15.83 9.39
C ASP A 25 0.18 -15.24 9.39
N LEU A 26 -0.48 -15.21 8.23
CA LEU A 26 -1.89 -14.83 8.14
C LEU A 26 -2.78 -15.75 8.97
N GLU A 27 -2.54 -17.05 8.91
CA GLU A 27 -3.29 -18.06 9.69
C GLU A 27 -3.07 -17.88 11.19
N LYS A 28 -1.83 -17.65 11.64
CA LYS A 28 -1.52 -17.36 13.05
C LYS A 28 -2.22 -16.10 13.54
N MET A 29 -2.14 -15.00 12.77
CA MET A 29 -2.79 -13.73 13.12
C MET A 29 -4.31 -13.91 13.24
N ALA A 30 -4.93 -14.60 12.28
CA ALA A 30 -6.36 -14.86 12.31
C ALA A 30 -6.78 -15.72 13.53
N LYS A 31 -6.06 -16.80 13.84
CA LYS A 31 -6.32 -17.64 15.01
C LYS A 31 -6.20 -16.86 16.32
N ILE A 32 -5.16 -16.04 16.47
CA ILE A 32 -5.00 -15.17 17.66
C ILE A 32 -6.18 -14.20 17.79
N CYS A 33 -6.66 -13.63 16.70
CA CYS A 33 -7.83 -12.75 16.71
C CYS A 33 -9.08 -13.51 17.15
N MET A 34 -9.34 -14.69 16.58
CA MET A 34 -10.49 -15.53 16.91
C MET A 34 -10.50 -15.96 18.38
N GLU A 35 -9.34 -16.43 18.90
CA GLU A 35 -9.18 -16.87 20.30
C GLU A 35 -9.39 -15.74 21.33
N ASN A 36 -9.26 -14.50 20.91
CA ASN A 36 -9.41 -13.33 21.78
C ASN A 36 -10.65 -12.48 21.45
N GLU A 37 -11.56 -12.98 20.60
CA GLU A 37 -12.78 -12.30 20.16
C GLU A 37 -12.52 -10.91 19.52
N VAL A 38 -11.39 -10.76 18.81
CA VAL A 38 -10.97 -9.54 18.12
C VAL A 38 -11.34 -9.65 16.66
N MET A 39 -12.26 -8.81 16.18
CA MET A 39 -12.67 -8.78 14.77
C MET A 39 -11.45 -8.55 13.86
N LEU A 40 -11.28 -9.40 12.85
CA LEU A 40 -10.24 -9.24 11.83
C LEU A 40 -10.81 -8.61 10.57
N ILE A 41 -10.25 -7.45 10.19
CA ILE A 41 -10.54 -6.79 8.91
C ILE A 41 -9.27 -6.87 8.06
N SER A 42 -9.34 -7.57 6.94
CA SER A 42 -8.24 -7.70 5.98
C SER A 42 -8.39 -6.66 4.87
N ASP A 43 -7.53 -5.66 4.87
CA ASP A 43 -7.45 -4.65 3.80
C ASP A 43 -6.56 -5.19 2.67
N GLU A 44 -7.21 -5.67 1.60
CA GLU A 44 -6.58 -6.31 0.45
C GLU A 44 -6.63 -5.45 -0.82
N ILE A 45 -6.75 -4.12 -0.67
CA ILE A 45 -6.88 -3.19 -1.81
C ILE A 45 -5.68 -3.16 -2.75
N HIS A 46 -4.53 -3.70 -2.34
CA HIS A 46 -3.32 -3.84 -3.17
C HIS A 46 -3.10 -5.26 -3.71
N SER A 47 -4.07 -6.16 -3.56
CA SER A 47 -3.91 -7.60 -3.86
C SER A 47 -3.56 -7.94 -5.30
N ASP A 48 -3.85 -7.05 -6.26
CA ASP A 48 -3.55 -7.28 -7.69
C ASP A 48 -2.14 -6.81 -8.10
N LEU A 49 -1.47 -6.04 -7.25
CA LEU A 49 -0.16 -5.43 -7.52
C LEU A 49 0.94 -6.23 -6.83
N ILE A 50 1.22 -7.43 -7.36
CA ILE A 50 2.17 -8.39 -6.79
C ILE A 50 3.31 -8.61 -7.77
N PHE A 51 4.55 -8.68 -7.27
CA PHE A 51 5.78 -8.74 -8.07
C PHE A 51 6.68 -9.93 -7.65
N HIS A 52 7.77 -10.11 -8.36
CA HIS A 52 8.87 -11.04 -8.04
C HIS A 52 8.43 -12.50 -7.84
N GLY A 53 7.36 -12.92 -8.55
CA GLY A 53 6.84 -14.30 -8.44
C GLY A 53 6.14 -14.62 -7.13
N LYS A 54 5.95 -13.63 -6.25
CA LYS A 54 5.16 -13.78 -5.03
C LYS A 54 3.68 -14.03 -5.37
N LYS A 55 2.96 -14.59 -4.41
CA LYS A 55 1.52 -14.84 -4.52
C LYS A 55 0.80 -14.26 -3.32
N HIS A 56 -0.18 -13.42 -3.58
CA HIS A 56 -1.08 -12.93 -2.53
C HIS A 56 -1.99 -14.08 -2.04
N THR A 57 -2.03 -14.26 -0.74
CA THR A 57 -3.01 -15.14 -0.08
C THR A 57 -4.15 -14.29 0.46
N ARG A 58 -5.36 -14.51 -0.05
CA ARG A 58 -6.56 -13.87 0.50
C ARG A 58 -6.84 -14.48 1.86
N THR A 59 -6.86 -13.65 2.90
CA THR A 59 -7.00 -14.12 4.29
C THR A 59 -8.24 -14.99 4.50
N ALA A 60 -9.37 -14.61 3.91
CA ALA A 60 -10.62 -15.36 4.00
C ALA A 60 -10.61 -16.74 3.29
N THR A 61 -9.58 -17.07 2.50
CA THR A 61 -9.50 -18.37 1.80
C THR A 61 -8.62 -19.40 2.50
N ILE A 62 -8.07 -19.09 3.66
CA ILE A 62 -7.12 -19.95 4.38
C ILE A 62 -7.83 -21.18 4.97
N SER A 63 -8.95 -20.97 5.66
CA SER A 63 -9.82 -22.04 6.17
C SER A 63 -11.26 -21.55 6.27
N LYS A 64 -12.20 -22.50 6.50
CA LYS A 64 -13.62 -22.15 6.67
C LYS A 64 -13.86 -21.31 7.93
N GLU A 65 -13.20 -21.64 9.03
CA GLU A 65 -13.34 -20.89 10.28
C GLU A 65 -12.86 -19.44 10.10
N ILE A 66 -11.74 -19.24 9.42
CA ILE A 66 -11.20 -17.90 9.12
C ILE A 66 -12.13 -17.17 8.15
N HIS A 67 -12.66 -17.85 7.10
CA HIS A 67 -13.63 -17.27 6.19
C HIS A 67 -14.85 -16.69 6.93
N ASP A 68 -15.40 -17.45 7.88
CA ASP A 68 -16.59 -17.05 8.62
C ASP A 68 -16.33 -15.92 9.64
N TYR A 69 -15.06 -15.51 9.82
CA TYR A 69 -14.64 -14.53 10.81
C TYR A 69 -14.08 -13.23 10.22
N VAL A 70 -13.54 -13.25 9.01
CA VAL A 70 -12.79 -12.14 8.41
C VAL A 70 -13.69 -11.25 7.56
N VAL A 71 -13.65 -9.94 7.78
CA VAL A 71 -14.17 -8.94 6.84
C VAL A 71 -13.06 -8.59 5.87
N THR A 72 -13.32 -8.67 4.55
CA THR A 72 -12.31 -8.39 3.51
C THR A 72 -12.66 -7.12 2.74
N CYS A 73 -11.70 -6.22 2.61
CA CYS A 73 -11.82 -5.01 1.80
C CYS A 73 -10.99 -5.14 0.52
N VAL A 74 -11.60 -4.93 -0.65
CA VAL A 74 -10.92 -4.93 -1.95
C VAL A 74 -11.29 -3.67 -2.75
N SER A 75 -10.44 -3.27 -3.69
CA SER A 75 -10.72 -2.09 -4.48
C SER A 75 -9.99 -2.10 -5.83
N VAL A 76 -10.70 -1.75 -6.89
CA VAL A 76 -10.12 -1.49 -8.21
C VAL A 76 -9.32 -0.17 -8.25
N THR A 77 -9.51 0.71 -7.27
CA THR A 77 -9.00 2.08 -7.32
C THR A 77 -7.48 2.16 -7.27
N LYS A 78 -6.83 1.20 -6.61
CA LYS A 78 -5.36 1.13 -6.56
C LYS A 78 -4.80 0.46 -7.80
N THR A 79 -5.40 -0.63 -8.22
CA THR A 79 -4.99 -1.41 -9.39
C THR A 79 -5.10 -0.61 -10.67
N PHE A 80 -6.21 0.10 -10.88
CA PHE A 80 -6.56 0.77 -12.14
C PHE A 80 -6.49 2.30 -12.08
N ASN A 81 -5.79 2.87 -11.07
CA ASN A 81 -5.63 4.32 -10.91
C ASN A 81 -6.96 5.09 -10.86
N LEU A 82 -7.96 4.55 -10.18
CA LEU A 82 -9.31 5.10 -10.07
C LEU A 82 -9.61 5.67 -8.68
N ALA A 83 -8.58 6.10 -7.93
CA ALA A 83 -8.73 6.56 -6.54
C ALA A 83 -9.70 7.73 -6.39
N GLY A 84 -9.80 8.60 -7.40
CA GLY A 84 -10.74 9.73 -7.41
C GLY A 84 -12.23 9.33 -7.40
N LEU A 85 -12.55 8.09 -7.77
CA LEU A 85 -13.92 7.56 -7.72
C LEU A 85 -14.32 7.09 -6.31
N GLN A 86 -13.37 6.98 -5.38
CA GLN A 86 -13.60 6.60 -3.97
C GLN A 86 -14.46 5.34 -3.81
N ALA A 87 -14.15 4.31 -4.61
CA ALA A 87 -14.91 3.07 -4.68
C ALA A 87 -14.14 1.90 -4.09
N SER A 88 -14.80 1.12 -3.24
CA SER A 88 -14.29 -0.14 -2.70
C SER A 88 -15.43 -1.13 -2.47
N THR A 89 -15.08 -2.39 -2.30
CA THR A 89 -16.02 -3.46 -1.98
C THR A 89 -15.63 -4.07 -0.66
N THR A 90 -16.59 -4.14 0.27
CA THR A 90 -16.41 -4.84 1.54
C THR A 90 -17.17 -6.16 1.48
N ILE A 91 -16.48 -7.26 1.74
CA ILE A 91 -17.01 -8.62 1.76
C ILE A 91 -17.18 -9.03 3.22
N PHE A 92 -18.42 -9.28 3.61
CA PHE A 92 -18.76 -9.71 4.96
C PHE A 92 -18.87 -11.22 5.06
N PRO A 93 -18.42 -11.83 6.17
CA PRO A 93 -18.50 -13.28 6.36
C PRO A 93 -19.94 -13.78 6.55
N ASN A 94 -20.85 -12.89 6.97
CA ASN A 94 -22.25 -13.27 7.21
C ASN A 94 -23.20 -12.07 7.05
N LEU A 95 -24.48 -12.39 6.84
CA LEU A 95 -25.53 -11.39 6.60
C LEU A 95 -25.82 -10.50 7.82
N ARG A 96 -25.56 -10.99 9.03
CA ARG A 96 -25.76 -10.18 10.25
C ARG A 96 -24.79 -9.01 10.30
N MET A 97 -23.49 -9.27 10.12
CA MET A 97 -22.48 -8.21 10.07
C MET A 97 -22.77 -7.19 8.96
N LYS A 98 -23.16 -7.71 7.78
CA LYS A 98 -23.57 -6.82 6.68
C LYS A 98 -24.75 -5.94 7.05
N ALA A 99 -25.78 -6.50 7.67
CA ALA A 99 -26.98 -5.74 8.07
C ALA A 99 -26.65 -4.68 9.15
N ASP A 100 -25.75 -5.00 10.09
CA ASP A 100 -25.30 -4.05 11.11
C ASP A 100 -24.50 -2.91 10.48
N PHE A 101 -23.64 -3.20 9.53
CA PHE A 101 -22.91 -2.21 8.74
C PHE A 101 -23.87 -1.32 7.94
N ASP A 102 -24.80 -1.90 7.18
CA ASP A 102 -25.76 -1.17 6.36
C ASP A 102 -26.63 -0.24 7.22
N ARG A 103 -27.04 -0.71 8.40
CA ARG A 103 -27.81 0.11 9.37
C ARG A 103 -27.01 1.32 9.86
N TYR A 104 -25.73 1.13 10.18
CA TYR A 104 -24.86 2.20 10.62
C TYR A 104 -24.67 3.25 9.52
N TRP A 105 -24.36 2.83 8.29
CA TRP A 105 -24.23 3.73 7.15
C TRP A 105 -25.53 4.47 6.84
N SER A 106 -26.66 3.77 6.90
CA SER A 106 -27.99 4.35 6.71
C SER A 106 -28.32 5.41 7.76
N SER A 107 -27.87 5.21 9.01
CA SER A 107 -28.08 6.21 10.09
C SER A 107 -27.33 7.52 9.86
N MET A 108 -26.30 7.51 9.01
CA MET A 108 -25.53 8.69 8.59
C MET A 108 -25.99 9.24 7.22
N ASP A 109 -27.11 8.74 6.67
CA ASP A 109 -27.61 9.05 5.34
C ASP A 109 -26.61 8.74 4.19
N ILE A 110 -25.73 7.76 4.38
CA ILE A 110 -24.76 7.32 3.38
C ILE A 110 -25.30 6.07 2.68
N HIS A 111 -25.97 6.28 1.56
CA HIS A 111 -26.66 5.21 0.85
C HIS A 111 -26.13 4.96 -0.57
N ARG A 112 -25.33 5.89 -1.10
CA ARG A 112 -25.02 5.90 -2.53
C ARG A 112 -23.53 6.15 -2.75
N ASN A 113 -22.99 5.38 -3.68
CA ASN A 113 -21.69 5.67 -4.25
C ASN A 113 -21.79 6.81 -5.29
N ASN A 114 -20.64 7.31 -5.71
CA ASN A 114 -20.55 8.15 -6.89
C ASN A 114 -21.19 7.44 -8.09
N ALA A 115 -21.91 8.18 -8.93
CA ALA A 115 -22.63 7.62 -10.08
C ALA A 115 -21.78 6.80 -11.04
N PHE A 116 -20.49 7.14 -11.18
CA PHE A 116 -19.57 6.43 -12.07
C PHE A 116 -18.86 5.23 -11.39
N SER A 117 -18.89 5.13 -10.06
CA SER A 117 -18.13 4.12 -9.31
C SER A 117 -18.54 2.69 -9.68
N SER A 118 -19.85 2.42 -9.76
CA SER A 118 -20.34 1.06 -10.04
C SER A 118 -19.96 0.60 -11.45
N VAL A 119 -20.12 1.47 -12.44
CA VAL A 119 -19.75 1.18 -13.83
C VAL A 119 -18.24 1.00 -13.97
N ALA A 120 -17.46 1.84 -13.30
CA ALA A 120 -16.00 1.74 -13.31
C ALA A 120 -15.47 0.46 -12.65
N ILE A 121 -16.07 0.04 -11.53
CA ILE A 121 -15.72 -1.24 -10.87
C ILE A 121 -16.00 -2.40 -11.82
N GLU A 122 -17.16 -2.43 -12.43
CA GLU A 122 -17.56 -3.50 -13.36
C GLU A 122 -16.63 -3.54 -14.58
N ALA A 123 -16.41 -2.41 -15.25
CA ALA A 123 -15.52 -2.31 -16.40
C ALA A 123 -14.06 -2.73 -16.05
N ALA A 124 -13.54 -2.25 -14.92
CA ALA A 124 -12.19 -2.58 -14.48
C ALA A 124 -12.00 -4.09 -14.26
N TYR A 125 -12.95 -4.76 -13.61
CA TYR A 125 -12.85 -6.21 -13.37
C TYR A 125 -13.12 -7.04 -14.62
N ARG A 126 -13.99 -6.59 -15.54
CA ARG A 126 -14.31 -7.34 -16.76
C ARG A 126 -13.28 -7.16 -17.85
N GLU A 127 -12.76 -5.94 -18.03
CA GLU A 127 -12.00 -5.55 -19.22
C GLU A 127 -10.57 -5.10 -18.90
N GLY A 128 -10.23 -4.86 -17.62
CA GLY A 128 -8.95 -4.27 -17.22
C GLY A 128 -7.75 -5.24 -17.23
N ARG A 129 -7.94 -6.53 -17.53
CA ARG A 129 -6.88 -7.54 -17.42
C ARG A 129 -5.67 -7.23 -18.29
N GLU A 130 -5.87 -6.91 -19.55
CA GLU A 130 -4.79 -6.60 -20.49
C GLU A 130 -3.99 -5.37 -20.04
N TRP A 131 -4.66 -4.35 -19.52
CA TRP A 131 -4.02 -3.16 -18.97
C TRP A 131 -3.14 -3.52 -17.75
N LEU A 132 -3.64 -4.34 -16.85
CA LEU A 132 -2.89 -4.78 -15.67
C LEU A 132 -1.66 -5.60 -16.05
N ASP A 133 -1.79 -6.51 -17.01
CA ASP A 133 -0.69 -7.36 -17.50
C ASP A 133 0.44 -6.52 -18.13
N GLN A 134 0.15 -5.35 -18.68
CA GLN A 134 1.14 -4.38 -19.17
C GLN A 134 1.70 -3.49 -18.04
N LEU A 135 0.87 -3.13 -17.06
CA LEU A 135 1.28 -2.29 -15.94
C LEU A 135 2.31 -2.97 -15.04
N LEU A 136 2.11 -4.24 -14.71
CA LEU A 136 2.98 -4.95 -13.75
C LEU A 136 4.45 -4.98 -14.20
N PRO A 137 4.81 -5.36 -15.45
CA PRO A 137 6.20 -5.29 -15.90
C PRO A 137 6.73 -3.85 -15.99
N TYR A 138 5.88 -2.87 -16.31
CA TYR A 138 6.28 -1.46 -16.31
C TYR A 138 6.67 -0.97 -14.91
N LEU A 139 5.89 -1.31 -13.88
CA LEU A 139 6.20 -0.98 -12.50
C LEU A 139 7.45 -1.72 -12.01
N SER A 140 7.61 -3.00 -12.36
CA SER A 140 8.82 -3.77 -12.04
C SER A 140 10.06 -3.08 -12.61
N ALA A 141 10.02 -2.66 -13.88
CA ALA A 141 11.12 -1.92 -14.49
C ALA A 141 11.38 -0.56 -13.80
N ASN A 142 10.35 0.09 -13.25
CA ASN A 142 10.54 1.30 -12.46
C ASN A 142 11.23 1.01 -11.11
N PHE A 143 10.93 -0.13 -10.46
CA PHE A 143 11.65 -0.55 -9.25
C PHE A 143 13.13 -0.79 -9.51
N ASP A 144 13.44 -1.56 -10.56
CA ASP A 144 14.83 -1.84 -10.95
C ASP A 144 15.58 -0.53 -11.23
N PHE A 145 14.96 0.39 -11.95
CA PHE A 145 15.53 1.70 -12.22
C PHE A 145 15.83 2.50 -10.95
N VAL A 146 14.90 2.57 -9.99
CA VAL A 146 15.13 3.27 -8.72
C VAL A 146 16.29 2.65 -7.96
N LYS A 147 16.33 1.32 -7.89
CA LYS A 147 17.40 0.57 -7.22
C LYS A 147 18.76 0.88 -7.83
N GLU A 148 18.91 0.64 -9.12
CA GLU A 148 20.17 0.85 -9.84
C GLU A 148 20.62 2.31 -9.78
N TYR A 149 19.69 3.25 -9.92
CA TYR A 149 20.00 4.68 -9.87
C TYR A 149 20.52 5.09 -8.49
N CYS A 150 19.86 4.67 -7.40
CA CYS A 150 20.30 5.00 -6.05
C CYS A 150 21.65 4.34 -5.75
N GLU A 151 21.81 3.04 -6.01
CA GLU A 151 23.08 2.33 -5.78
C GLU A 151 24.27 3.00 -6.49
N LYS A 152 24.05 3.46 -7.71
CA LYS A 152 25.11 4.07 -8.52
C LYS A 152 25.39 5.54 -8.19
N ASN A 153 24.36 6.31 -7.89
CA ASN A 153 24.44 7.78 -7.89
C ASN A 153 24.15 8.42 -6.52
N ILE A 154 23.47 7.72 -5.62
CA ILE A 154 23.06 8.25 -4.31
C ILE A 154 23.13 7.11 -3.26
N PRO A 155 24.30 6.53 -2.99
CA PRO A 155 24.44 5.36 -2.11
C PRO A 155 23.99 5.59 -0.65
N GLN A 156 23.85 6.86 -0.24
CA GLN A 156 23.31 7.26 1.06
C GLN A 156 21.80 6.99 1.18
N ILE A 157 21.10 6.77 0.06
CA ILE A 157 19.66 6.46 0.04
C ILE A 157 19.47 5.04 -0.46
N LYS A 158 18.94 4.17 0.40
CA LYS A 158 18.79 2.74 0.13
C LYS A 158 17.32 2.41 -0.12
N PRO A 159 16.90 2.14 -1.36
CA PRO A 159 15.54 1.76 -1.67
C PRO A 159 15.26 0.30 -1.23
N ASN A 160 14.17 0.09 -0.52
CA ASN A 160 13.61 -1.24 -0.29
C ASN A 160 12.60 -1.55 -1.40
N ILE A 161 12.94 -2.50 -2.27
CA ILE A 161 12.10 -2.88 -3.39
C ILE A 161 10.96 -3.77 -2.89
N PRO A 162 9.70 -3.39 -3.17
CA PRO A 162 8.54 -4.06 -2.61
C PRO A 162 8.18 -5.34 -3.39
N ASP A 163 7.65 -6.36 -2.69
CA ASP A 163 7.00 -7.53 -3.32
C ASP A 163 5.57 -7.22 -3.77
N ALA A 164 4.99 -6.11 -3.31
CA ALA A 164 3.64 -5.67 -3.66
C ALA A 164 3.51 -4.15 -3.59
N THR A 165 2.42 -3.61 -4.12
CA THR A 165 2.13 -2.18 -4.24
C THR A 165 2.96 -1.50 -5.33
N TYR A 166 2.88 -0.18 -5.46
CA TYR A 166 3.72 0.65 -6.33
C TYR A 166 4.54 1.66 -5.50
N LEU A 167 4.84 1.30 -4.25
CA LEU A 167 5.44 2.20 -3.27
C LEU A 167 6.80 1.66 -2.85
N VAL A 168 7.85 2.45 -3.10
CA VAL A 168 9.21 2.14 -2.67
C VAL A 168 9.51 2.86 -1.37
N TRP A 169 10.05 2.14 -0.40
CA TRP A 169 10.47 2.66 0.86
C TRP A 169 11.95 3.03 0.79
N LEU A 170 12.27 4.30 0.96
CA LEU A 170 13.63 4.83 0.89
C LEU A 170 14.20 4.98 2.32
N ASP A 171 15.26 4.26 2.63
CA ASP A 171 16.05 4.48 3.83
C ASP A 171 17.04 5.62 3.59
N CYS A 172 16.78 6.76 4.20
CA CYS A 172 17.58 7.98 4.07
C CYS A 172 18.40 8.27 5.33
N ARG A 173 18.54 7.32 6.26
CA ARG A 173 19.20 7.54 7.56
C ARG A 173 20.68 7.89 7.43
N ASP A 174 21.35 7.42 6.39
CA ASP A 174 22.77 7.73 6.13
C ASP A 174 23.00 9.21 5.72
N LEU A 175 21.93 9.98 5.46
CA LEU A 175 22.02 11.43 5.30
C LEU A 175 22.22 12.17 6.64
N GLY A 176 22.05 11.50 7.78
CA GLY A 176 22.27 12.06 9.11
C GLY A 176 21.30 13.17 9.53
N MET A 177 20.15 13.29 8.84
CA MET A 177 19.16 14.36 9.04
C MET A 177 18.09 13.92 10.05
N SER A 178 17.65 14.87 10.89
CA SER A 178 16.40 14.73 11.64
C SER A 178 15.20 14.64 10.69
N ASN A 179 14.03 14.24 11.20
CA ASN A 179 12.84 14.13 10.36
C ASN A 179 12.43 15.47 9.73
N GLU A 180 12.53 16.57 10.47
CA GLU A 180 12.20 17.89 9.96
C GLU A 180 13.20 18.38 8.90
N GLU A 181 14.49 18.15 9.12
CA GLU A 181 15.53 18.47 8.13
C GLU A 181 15.37 17.65 6.87
N LEU A 182 15.11 16.34 6.97
CA LEU A 182 14.86 15.47 5.83
C LEU A 182 13.65 15.92 5.02
N ARG A 183 12.55 16.28 5.70
CA ARG A 183 11.36 16.83 5.05
C ARG A 183 11.69 18.13 4.27
N LYS A 184 12.34 19.08 4.93
CA LYS A 184 12.75 20.35 4.30
C LYS A 184 13.70 20.10 3.13
N PHE A 185 14.67 19.20 3.29
CA PHE A 185 15.59 18.81 2.24
C PHE A 185 14.86 18.27 1.01
N MET A 186 13.92 17.34 1.17
CA MET A 186 13.14 16.79 0.06
C MET A 186 12.32 17.86 -0.66
N ILE A 187 11.68 18.77 0.07
CA ILE A 187 10.78 19.78 -0.50
C ILE A 187 11.58 20.96 -1.10
N GLU A 188 12.54 21.52 -0.35
CA GLU A 188 13.17 22.78 -0.70
C GLU A 188 14.43 22.61 -1.57
N LYS A 189 15.20 21.54 -1.32
CA LYS A 189 16.46 21.27 -2.05
C LYS A 189 16.24 20.31 -3.21
N ALA A 190 15.72 19.12 -2.94
CA ALA A 190 15.44 18.14 -3.99
C ALA A 190 14.19 18.49 -4.81
N LYS A 191 13.28 19.33 -4.29
CA LYS A 191 12.02 19.76 -4.95
C LYS A 191 11.15 18.59 -5.38
N ILE A 192 11.05 17.58 -4.50
CA ILE A 192 10.23 16.40 -4.67
C ILE A 192 9.28 16.23 -3.47
N GLY A 193 8.03 15.84 -3.76
CA GLY A 193 7.03 15.53 -2.74
C GLY A 193 7.01 14.04 -2.44
N LEU A 194 7.48 13.63 -1.26
CA LEU A 194 7.42 12.25 -0.76
C LEU A 194 6.59 12.18 0.52
N ASN A 195 6.13 10.98 0.88
CA ASN A 195 5.51 10.77 2.18
C ASN A 195 6.58 10.47 3.23
N GLU A 196 6.52 11.19 4.34
CA GLU A 196 7.45 11.01 5.46
C GLU A 196 7.20 9.69 6.19
N GLY A 197 8.25 8.94 6.48
CA GLY A 197 8.16 7.69 7.24
C GLY A 197 7.59 7.89 8.63
N TYR A 198 7.92 9.00 9.28
CA TYR A 198 7.39 9.37 10.59
C TYR A 198 5.86 9.34 10.69
N THR A 199 5.13 9.63 9.59
CA THR A 199 3.66 9.59 9.55
C THR A 199 3.09 8.17 9.68
N PHE A 200 3.91 7.15 9.43
CA PHE A 200 3.55 5.73 9.62
C PHE A 200 3.98 5.16 10.97
N GLY A 201 4.76 5.91 11.75
CA GLY A 201 5.21 5.54 13.08
C GLY A 201 6.48 6.28 13.48
N ARG A 202 6.58 6.68 14.75
CA ARG A 202 7.73 7.46 15.25
C ARG A 202 9.08 6.76 15.07
N SER A 203 9.09 5.43 15.08
CA SER A 203 10.29 4.62 14.84
C SER A 203 10.78 4.62 13.40
N LEU A 204 9.98 5.18 12.48
CA LEU A 204 10.29 5.25 11.04
C LEU A 204 10.82 6.64 10.62
N THR A 205 11.41 7.38 11.56
CA THR A 205 12.20 8.59 11.28
C THR A 205 13.38 8.25 10.36
N GLY A 206 13.66 9.13 9.40
CA GLY A 206 14.73 8.93 8.42
C GLY A 206 14.33 8.11 7.20
N PHE A 207 13.05 7.74 7.08
CA PHE A 207 12.52 7.07 5.90
C PHE A 207 11.58 7.96 5.10
N MET A 208 11.53 7.71 3.78
CA MET A 208 10.60 8.36 2.85
C MET A 208 9.92 7.32 1.96
N ARG A 209 8.65 7.55 1.60
CA ARG A 209 7.91 6.68 0.69
C ARG A 209 7.76 7.33 -0.69
N LEU A 210 8.34 6.69 -1.69
CA LEU A 210 8.29 7.10 -3.10
C LEU A 210 7.20 6.31 -3.83
N ASN A 211 6.32 7.00 -4.56
CA ASN A 211 5.39 6.40 -5.50
C ASN A 211 6.05 6.30 -6.89
N VAL A 212 6.17 5.08 -7.43
CA VAL A 212 6.77 4.82 -8.75
C VAL A 212 5.73 4.60 -9.86
N ALA A 213 4.43 4.69 -9.54
CA ALA A 213 3.35 4.60 -10.53
C ALA A 213 3.21 5.93 -11.29
N CYS A 214 4.25 6.31 -12.00
CA CYS A 214 4.32 7.49 -12.83
C CYS A 214 5.12 7.20 -14.11
N PRO A 215 5.06 8.07 -15.14
CA PRO A 215 5.92 7.95 -16.31
C PRO A 215 7.39 7.92 -15.93
N ARG A 216 8.18 7.07 -16.59
CA ARG A 216 9.63 6.93 -16.37
C ARG A 216 10.35 8.27 -16.37
N SER A 217 10.01 9.17 -17.29
CA SER A 217 10.63 10.51 -17.40
C SER A 217 10.42 11.38 -16.15
N VAL A 218 9.28 11.21 -15.44
CA VAL A 218 9.03 11.90 -14.18
C VAL A 218 9.91 11.33 -13.08
N LEU A 219 10.04 9.99 -13.01
CA LEU A 219 10.88 9.31 -12.04
C LEU A 219 12.36 9.64 -12.24
N GLU A 220 12.84 9.66 -13.49
CA GLU A 220 14.19 10.08 -13.85
C GLU A 220 14.49 11.52 -13.43
N LYS A 221 13.54 12.42 -13.67
CA LYS A 221 13.66 13.83 -13.24
C LYS A 221 13.76 13.91 -11.72
N ALA A 222 12.88 13.22 -11.00
CA ALA A 222 12.86 13.23 -9.54
C ALA A 222 14.18 12.71 -8.94
N LEU A 223 14.70 11.59 -9.46
CA LEU A 223 15.96 11.02 -8.97
C LEU A 223 17.18 11.88 -9.31
N ARG A 224 17.20 12.56 -10.47
CA ARG A 224 18.23 13.55 -10.77
C ARG A 224 18.21 14.73 -9.80
N GLN A 225 17.02 15.29 -9.54
CA GLN A 225 16.87 16.38 -8.57
C GLN A 225 17.34 15.95 -7.17
N LEU A 226 17.04 14.72 -6.77
CA LEU A 226 17.49 14.16 -5.50
C LEU A 226 19.01 14.04 -5.45
N LYS A 227 19.63 13.52 -6.53
CA LYS A 227 21.08 13.43 -6.65
C LYS A 227 21.74 14.80 -6.54
N ASP A 228 21.28 15.77 -7.34
CA ASP A 228 21.86 17.12 -7.33
C ASP A 228 21.79 17.76 -5.94
N ALA A 229 20.70 17.51 -5.21
CA ALA A 229 20.54 18.00 -3.84
C ALA A 229 21.48 17.30 -2.85
N VAL A 230 21.69 15.99 -2.98
CA VAL A 230 22.64 15.23 -2.14
C VAL A 230 24.07 15.66 -2.42
N ASP A 231 24.47 15.78 -3.69
CA ASP A 231 25.82 16.26 -4.08
C ASP A 231 26.12 17.68 -3.55
N ALA A 232 25.09 18.47 -3.28
CA ALA A 232 25.24 19.81 -2.72
C ALA A 232 25.42 19.83 -1.20
N LEU A 233 25.21 18.71 -0.49
CA LEU A 233 25.47 18.60 0.94
C LEU A 233 26.97 18.44 1.26
N ASP A 234 27.72 17.87 0.31
CA ASP A 234 29.15 17.58 0.47
C ASP A 234 30.05 18.82 0.13
N LYS A 235 29.41 19.95 -0.17
CA LYS A 235 30.08 21.22 -0.50
C LYS A 235 29.92 22.26 0.60
#